data_559c6e6b784f17ca101b2334e5bb90bc
#
_entry.id   559c6e6b784f17ca101b2334e5bb90bc
#
_cell.length_a   1.000
_cell.length_b   1.000
_cell.length_c   1.000
_cell.angle_alpha   90.00
_cell.angle_beta   90.00
_cell.angle_gamma   90.00
#
_symmetry.space_group_name_H-M   'P 1'
#
loop_
_entity.id
_entity.type
_entity.pdbx_description
1 polymer ?
#
loop_
_entity_poly.entity_id
_entity_poly.type
_entity_poly.pdbx_seq_one_letter_code
_entity_poly.pdbx_strand_id
1 'polypeptide(L)'
;MRDWLPFEWIAASRFLREGRLQTVSIMVGVSIGVGVIIFMSAALAGQQANIVKRVLSSQPHIVLLPPQETARPLRTDVAEAAIVQKPLQRMRSIDQWQKIVEELRALGPVAAVSPLASGPAFAVRGEASRSVNMQGIEPDSYFRIVPLPEKVVAGTPRLGAQDVVIGTDLGTDLGVTVGDKLNLRVASGLSATLTVSGLVDLGSKFVNQRTAFVALPTAQALLGLPGGVSAIDVTVHDIYAAEEIAQQIRGATSADADSWIKTNAQLFLAINAQIIA
;
A
#
# COMPACT_ATOMS: atom_id res chain seq x y z
N MET A 1 39.60 -57.75 -4.03
CA MET A 1 39.15 -56.53 -3.32
C MET A 1 37.61 -56.43 -3.32
N ARG A 2 36.87 -57.43 -2.81
CA ARG A 2 35.38 -57.42 -2.76
C ARG A 2 34.80 -57.80 -1.40
N ASP A 3 35.64 -57.98 -0.41
CA ASP A 3 35.27 -58.62 0.86
C ASP A 3 35.04 -57.65 2.05
N TRP A 4 34.83 -56.35 1.77
CA TRP A 4 34.62 -55.33 2.77
C TRP A 4 33.22 -54.67 2.73
N LEU A 5 32.30 -55.19 1.91
CA LEU A 5 30.93 -54.68 1.96
C LEU A 5 30.12 -55.54 2.94
N PRO A 6 29.40 -54.90 3.91
CA PRO A 6 28.50 -55.61 4.80
C PRO A 6 27.50 -56.45 4.02
N PHE A 7 27.14 -57.64 4.54
CA PHE A 7 26.22 -58.58 3.90
C PHE A 7 24.94 -57.91 3.41
N GLU A 8 24.43 -56.93 4.15
CA GLU A 8 23.26 -56.13 3.83
C GLU A 8 23.40 -55.38 2.49
N TRP A 9 24.58 -54.85 2.17
CA TRP A 9 24.85 -54.15 0.91
C TRP A 9 24.91 -55.12 -0.27
N ILE A 10 25.46 -56.31 -0.06
CA ILE A 10 25.51 -57.36 -1.09
C ILE A 10 24.11 -57.88 -1.38
N ALA A 11 23.31 -58.14 -0.35
CA ALA A 11 21.92 -58.58 -0.48
C ALA A 11 21.07 -57.48 -1.15
N ALA A 12 21.17 -56.23 -0.72
CA ALA A 12 20.43 -55.11 -1.32
C ALA A 12 20.78 -54.88 -2.80
N SER A 13 22.06 -54.98 -3.16
CA SER A 13 22.49 -54.83 -4.57
C SER A 13 22.01 -55.96 -5.47
N ARG A 14 21.88 -57.17 -4.92
CA ARG A 14 21.37 -58.36 -5.63
C ARG A 14 19.85 -58.25 -5.84
N PHE A 15 19.10 -57.80 -4.81
CA PHE A 15 17.67 -57.56 -4.88
C PHE A 15 17.32 -56.47 -5.92
N LEU A 16 18.12 -55.41 -5.96
CA LEU A 16 17.98 -54.33 -6.95
C LEU A 16 18.25 -54.80 -8.40
N ARG A 17 19.10 -55.81 -8.58
CA ARG A 17 19.43 -56.38 -9.90
C ARG A 17 18.40 -57.41 -10.39
N GLU A 18 17.83 -58.22 -9.51
CA GLU A 18 16.86 -59.27 -9.86
C GLU A 18 15.46 -58.70 -10.14
N GLY A 19 15.07 -57.57 -9.44
CA GLY A 19 13.79 -56.87 -9.62
C GLY A 19 13.89 -55.55 -10.41
N ARG A 20 14.61 -55.50 -11.54
CA ARG A 20 14.90 -54.25 -12.28
C ARG A 20 13.65 -53.40 -12.57
N LEU A 21 12.56 -54.02 -12.99
CA LEU A 21 11.32 -53.32 -13.34
C LEU A 21 10.65 -52.71 -12.11
N GLN A 22 10.64 -53.45 -11.00
CA GLN A 22 10.09 -52.99 -9.72
C GLN A 22 10.96 -51.82 -9.14
N THR A 23 12.29 -51.99 -9.19
CA THR A 23 13.24 -50.95 -8.72
C THR A 23 13.10 -49.65 -9.51
N VAL A 24 13.02 -49.76 -10.86
CA VAL A 24 12.80 -48.58 -11.72
C VAL A 24 11.47 -47.92 -11.43
N SER A 25 10.39 -48.69 -11.24
CA SER A 25 9.07 -48.14 -10.91
C SER A 25 9.06 -47.40 -9.58
N ILE A 26 9.75 -47.92 -8.56
CA ILE A 26 9.89 -47.24 -7.26
C ILE A 26 10.72 -45.97 -7.40
N MET A 27 11.85 -46.03 -8.10
CA MET A 27 12.69 -44.84 -8.35
C MET A 27 11.93 -43.75 -9.09
N VAL A 28 11.20 -44.08 -10.14
CA VAL A 28 10.36 -43.16 -10.89
C VAL A 28 9.27 -42.56 -10.00
N GLY A 29 8.58 -43.41 -9.21
CA GLY A 29 7.55 -42.92 -8.28
C GLY A 29 8.08 -41.95 -7.24
N VAL A 30 9.21 -42.26 -6.60
CA VAL A 30 9.87 -41.37 -5.64
C VAL A 30 10.35 -40.08 -6.32
N SER A 31 10.98 -40.20 -7.52
CA SER A 31 11.46 -39.03 -8.27
C SER A 31 10.32 -38.07 -8.66
N ILE A 32 9.18 -38.62 -9.10
CA ILE A 32 7.99 -37.83 -9.41
C ILE A 32 7.47 -37.16 -8.13
N GLY A 33 7.36 -37.90 -7.01
CA GLY A 33 6.90 -37.35 -5.74
C GLY A 33 7.77 -36.17 -5.24
N VAL A 34 9.08 -36.37 -5.23
CA VAL A 34 10.03 -35.29 -4.87
C VAL A 34 9.96 -34.15 -5.87
N GLY A 35 9.88 -34.42 -7.16
CA GLY A 35 9.76 -33.40 -8.21
C GLY A 35 8.51 -32.55 -8.05
N VAL A 36 7.36 -33.16 -7.71
CA VAL A 36 6.11 -32.43 -7.46
C VAL A 36 6.24 -31.53 -6.22
N ILE A 37 6.85 -32.03 -5.14
CA ILE A 37 7.04 -31.22 -3.91
C ILE A 37 7.92 -30.01 -4.21
N ILE A 38 9.06 -30.20 -4.89
CA ILE A 38 9.98 -29.11 -5.25
C ILE A 38 9.27 -28.11 -6.17
N PHE A 39 8.55 -28.59 -7.18
CA PHE A 39 7.81 -27.75 -8.11
C PHE A 39 6.74 -26.91 -7.40
N MET A 40 5.93 -27.54 -6.55
CA MET A 40 4.89 -26.83 -5.78
C MET A 40 5.48 -25.81 -4.82
N SER A 41 6.57 -26.15 -4.11
CA SER A 41 7.26 -25.22 -3.22
C SER A 41 7.84 -24.03 -3.98
N ALA A 42 8.47 -24.26 -5.12
CA ALA A 42 9.02 -23.19 -5.96
C ALA A 42 7.91 -22.31 -6.58
N ALA A 43 6.80 -22.91 -7.02
CA ALA A 43 5.65 -22.19 -7.57
C ALA A 43 4.99 -21.29 -6.51
N LEU A 44 4.79 -21.80 -5.30
CA LEU A 44 4.25 -21.03 -4.17
C LEU A 44 5.18 -19.86 -3.78
N ALA A 45 6.48 -20.12 -3.65
CA ALA A 45 7.46 -19.08 -3.34
C ALA A 45 7.50 -17.99 -4.42
N GLY A 46 7.45 -18.37 -5.69
CA GLY A 46 7.42 -17.43 -6.82
C GLY A 46 6.15 -16.59 -6.86
N GLN A 47 4.98 -17.17 -6.56
CA GLN A 47 3.74 -16.42 -6.47
C GLN A 47 3.75 -15.39 -5.33
N GLN A 48 4.25 -15.76 -4.15
CA GLN A 48 4.35 -14.87 -3.00
C GLN A 48 5.23 -13.66 -3.29
N ALA A 49 6.43 -13.88 -3.82
CA ALA A 49 7.35 -12.80 -4.16
C ALA A 49 6.72 -11.81 -5.15
N ASN A 50 5.98 -12.31 -6.14
CA ASN A 50 5.27 -11.48 -7.10
C ASN A 50 4.11 -10.69 -6.50
N ILE A 51 3.32 -11.27 -5.59
CA ILE A 51 2.22 -10.56 -4.91
C ILE A 51 2.76 -9.44 -4.05
N VAL A 52 3.74 -9.71 -3.19
CA VAL A 52 4.40 -8.73 -2.34
C VAL A 52 4.97 -7.58 -3.17
N LYS A 53 5.72 -7.91 -4.22
CA LYS A 53 6.31 -6.91 -5.12
C LYS A 53 5.24 -6.06 -5.82
N ARG A 54 4.16 -6.66 -6.33
CA ARG A 54 3.08 -5.93 -7.02
C ARG A 54 2.29 -5.03 -6.07
N VAL A 55 1.96 -5.50 -4.87
CA VAL A 55 1.20 -4.72 -3.89
C VAL A 55 2.05 -3.56 -3.37
N LEU A 56 3.31 -3.81 -3.01
CA LEU A 56 4.16 -2.80 -2.40
C LEU A 56 4.83 -1.84 -3.41
N SER A 57 4.94 -2.20 -4.69
CA SER A 57 5.48 -1.28 -5.72
C SER A 57 4.54 -0.13 -6.07
N SER A 58 3.31 -0.13 -5.58
CA SER A 58 2.29 0.89 -5.89
C SER A 58 1.68 1.53 -4.65
N GLN A 59 2.28 1.32 -3.48
CA GLN A 59 1.82 1.86 -2.20
C GLN A 59 3.01 2.37 -1.39
N PRO A 60 2.82 3.37 -0.52
CA PRO A 60 3.85 3.79 0.41
C PRO A 60 4.19 2.67 1.39
N HIS A 61 5.45 2.59 1.80
CA HIS A 61 5.91 1.60 2.77
C HIS A 61 5.67 2.03 4.20
N ILE A 62 5.65 3.35 4.44
CA ILE A 62 5.35 3.97 5.73
C ILE A 62 4.42 5.16 5.45
N VAL A 63 3.39 5.30 6.27
CA VAL A 63 2.47 6.45 6.23
C VAL A 63 2.57 7.18 7.56
N LEU A 64 2.94 8.45 7.50
CA LEU A 64 2.88 9.31 8.68
C LEU A 64 1.50 9.94 8.76
N LEU A 65 0.94 9.91 9.95
CA LEU A 65 -0.37 10.46 10.28
C LEU A 65 -0.23 11.49 11.41
N PRO A 66 -1.17 12.43 11.53
CA PRO A 66 -1.22 13.31 12.68
C PRO A 66 -1.34 12.51 13.98
N PRO A 67 -0.67 12.91 15.06
CA PRO A 67 -0.72 12.19 16.32
C PRO A 67 -2.15 12.05 16.85
N GLN A 68 -2.45 10.90 17.41
CA GLN A 68 -3.74 10.68 18.06
C GLN A 68 -3.77 11.41 19.40
N GLU A 69 -4.71 12.36 19.55
CA GLU A 69 -4.95 12.97 20.86
C GLU A 69 -5.64 11.95 21.78
N THR A 70 -4.95 11.55 22.81
CA THR A 70 -5.56 10.85 23.93
C THR A 70 -6.20 11.87 24.86
N ALA A 71 -7.50 11.73 25.15
CA ALA A 71 -8.16 12.57 26.13
C ALA A 71 -7.43 12.44 27.48
N ARG A 72 -6.84 13.54 27.98
CA ARG A 72 -6.22 13.57 29.29
C ARG A 72 -7.26 14.13 30.29
N PRO A 73 -7.47 13.47 31.45
CA PRO A 73 -8.31 14.06 32.49
C PRO A 73 -7.68 15.38 32.93
N LEU A 74 -8.48 16.41 33.00
CA LEU A 74 -8.07 17.75 33.46
C LEU A 74 -7.69 17.79 34.93
N ARG A 75 -8.19 16.81 35.72
CA ARG A 75 -7.89 16.62 37.14
C ARG A 75 -7.59 15.16 37.40
N THR A 76 -6.54 14.91 38.16
CA THR A 76 -6.11 13.55 38.55
C THR A 76 -6.46 13.26 40.02
N ASP A 77 -7.01 14.23 40.75
CA ASP A 77 -7.23 14.19 42.19
C ASP A 77 -8.68 13.90 42.61
N VAL A 78 -9.60 13.78 41.67
CA VAL A 78 -11.01 13.47 41.92
C VAL A 78 -11.44 12.31 41.05
N ALA A 79 -12.14 11.33 41.63
CA ALA A 79 -12.80 10.27 40.87
C ALA A 79 -13.99 10.84 40.09
N GLU A 80 -13.76 11.31 38.89
CA GLU A 80 -14.76 11.77 37.95
C GLU A 80 -15.14 10.66 36.98
N ALA A 81 -16.44 10.45 36.76
CA ALA A 81 -16.92 9.71 35.61
C ALA A 81 -16.74 10.56 34.38
N ALA A 82 -15.53 10.49 33.80
CA ALA A 82 -15.19 11.23 32.59
C ALA A 82 -16.02 10.73 31.41
N ILE A 83 -17.04 11.49 31.00
CA ILE A 83 -17.67 11.30 29.69
C ILE A 83 -16.67 11.81 28.66
N VAL A 84 -15.89 10.89 28.07
CA VAL A 84 -14.99 11.19 26.97
C VAL A 84 -15.83 11.42 25.72
N GLN A 85 -16.27 12.63 25.47
CA GLN A 85 -16.79 13.00 24.15
C GLN A 85 -15.62 13.04 23.18
N LYS A 86 -15.59 12.12 22.21
CA LYS A 86 -14.69 12.23 21.08
C LYS A 86 -14.97 13.56 20.38
N PRO A 87 -13.98 14.44 20.21
CA PRO A 87 -14.20 15.70 19.48
C PRO A 87 -14.72 15.36 18.08
N LEU A 88 -15.56 16.25 17.53
CA LEU A 88 -16.01 16.19 16.14
C LEU A 88 -14.78 15.92 15.26
N GLN A 89 -14.86 14.93 14.36
CA GLN A 89 -13.77 14.53 13.48
C GLN A 89 -13.37 15.72 12.57
N ARG A 90 -12.54 16.60 13.09
CA ARG A 90 -11.81 17.56 12.26
C ARG A 90 -10.70 16.79 11.55
N MET A 91 -10.58 17.03 10.26
CA MET A 91 -9.36 16.63 9.55
C MET A 91 -8.17 17.32 10.22
N ARG A 92 -7.22 16.51 10.66
CA ARG A 92 -6.02 17.00 11.33
C ARG A 92 -4.91 17.14 10.31
N SER A 93 -4.10 18.16 10.51
CA SER A 93 -2.87 18.35 9.76
C SER A 93 -1.67 17.90 10.59
N ILE A 94 -0.65 17.42 9.91
CA ILE A 94 0.68 17.23 10.50
C ILE A 94 1.31 18.60 10.63
N ASP A 95 1.67 18.99 11.86
CA ASP A 95 2.33 20.25 12.14
C ASP A 95 3.76 20.24 11.59
N GLN A 96 4.18 21.39 11.01
CA GLN A 96 5.54 21.57 10.45
C GLN A 96 5.94 20.48 9.43
N TRP A 97 4.98 19.98 8.66
CA TRP A 97 5.19 18.88 7.74
C TRP A 97 6.34 19.12 6.74
N GLN A 98 6.58 20.37 6.33
CA GLN A 98 7.68 20.71 5.40
C GLN A 98 9.04 20.35 6.01
N LYS A 99 9.25 20.68 7.29
CA LYS A 99 10.47 20.33 8.03
C LYS A 99 10.61 18.81 8.16
N ILE A 100 9.52 18.13 8.49
CA ILE A 100 9.49 16.65 8.57
C ILE A 100 9.87 16.05 7.21
N VAL A 101 9.32 16.54 6.10
CA VAL A 101 9.65 16.06 4.74
C VAL A 101 11.13 16.24 4.42
N GLU A 102 11.72 17.40 4.79
CA GLU A 102 13.15 17.65 4.59
C GLU A 102 14.01 16.71 5.43
N GLU A 103 13.68 16.53 6.70
CA GLU A 103 14.39 15.61 7.59
C GLU A 103 14.30 14.16 7.08
N LEU A 104 13.12 13.71 6.63
CA LEU A 104 12.93 12.37 6.06
C LEU A 104 13.72 12.16 4.78
N ARG A 105 13.79 13.17 3.90
CA ARG A 105 14.59 13.10 2.67
C ARG A 105 16.08 12.99 2.93
N ALA A 106 16.55 13.50 4.08
CA ALA A 106 17.95 13.40 4.49
C ALA A 106 18.32 12.02 5.07
N LEU A 107 17.34 11.18 5.41
CA LEU A 107 17.59 9.84 5.92
C LEU A 107 18.01 8.89 4.79
N GLY A 108 19.17 8.27 4.93
CA GLY A 108 19.74 7.34 3.93
C GLY A 108 18.83 6.16 3.55
N PRO A 109 18.07 5.54 4.48
CA PRO A 109 17.17 4.44 4.15
C PRO A 109 15.92 4.85 3.34
N VAL A 110 15.58 6.15 3.28
CA VAL A 110 14.38 6.66 2.62
C VAL A 110 14.64 6.87 1.13
N ALA A 111 13.79 6.29 0.29
CA ALA A 111 13.87 6.40 -1.16
C ALA A 111 13.05 7.56 -1.72
N ALA A 112 11.85 7.78 -1.20
CA ALA A 112 10.96 8.87 -1.62
C ALA A 112 10.04 9.30 -0.48
N VAL A 113 9.67 10.59 -0.47
CA VAL A 113 8.74 11.19 0.50
C VAL A 113 7.79 12.11 -0.27
N SER A 114 6.50 11.96 -0.03
CA SER A 114 5.46 12.80 -0.64
C SER A 114 4.41 13.25 0.38
N PRO A 115 4.15 14.55 0.49
CA PRO A 115 3.04 15.06 1.27
C PRO A 115 1.70 14.71 0.60
N LEU A 116 0.67 14.46 1.39
CA LEU A 116 -0.66 14.07 0.95
C LEU A 116 -1.73 14.81 1.74
N ALA A 117 -2.71 15.38 1.03
CA ALA A 117 -3.95 15.86 1.63
C ALA A 117 -5.10 15.00 1.11
N SER A 118 -5.56 14.04 1.90
CA SER A 118 -6.61 13.12 1.47
C SER A 118 -7.85 13.20 2.35
N GLY A 119 -9.02 12.99 1.73
CA GLY A 119 -10.27 12.98 2.45
C GLY A 119 -11.46 12.60 1.58
N PRO A 120 -12.61 12.29 2.24
CA PRO A 120 -13.83 11.90 1.55
C PRO A 120 -14.41 13.11 0.79
N ALA A 121 -14.85 12.82 -0.43
CA ALA A 121 -15.55 13.76 -1.27
C ALA A 121 -16.64 13.05 -2.09
N PHE A 122 -17.49 13.81 -2.73
CA PHE A 122 -18.46 13.34 -3.72
C PHE A 122 -18.06 13.86 -5.10
N ALA A 123 -17.89 12.96 -6.04
CA ALA A 123 -17.74 13.28 -7.45
C ALA A 123 -19.14 13.36 -8.09
N VAL A 124 -19.50 14.52 -8.60
CA VAL A 124 -20.86 14.82 -9.08
C VAL A 124 -20.82 15.26 -10.54
N ARG A 125 -21.69 14.65 -11.36
CA ARG A 125 -21.97 15.07 -12.75
C ARG A 125 -23.46 14.99 -13.01
N GLY A 126 -24.12 16.15 -13.19
CA GLY A 126 -25.58 16.22 -13.31
C GLY A 126 -26.25 15.59 -12.08
N GLU A 127 -27.11 14.59 -12.30
CA GLU A 127 -27.80 13.85 -11.23
C GLU A 127 -26.95 12.69 -10.65
N ALA A 128 -25.86 12.30 -11.33
CA ALA A 128 -25.01 11.22 -10.88
C ALA A 128 -24.04 11.71 -9.80
N SER A 129 -23.92 10.92 -8.72
CA SER A 129 -22.99 11.19 -7.61
C SER A 129 -22.35 9.89 -7.14
N ARG A 130 -21.04 9.95 -6.85
CA ARG A 130 -20.26 8.84 -6.29
C ARG A 130 -19.38 9.33 -5.15
N SER A 131 -19.33 8.55 -4.07
CA SER A 131 -18.38 8.79 -2.98
C SER A 131 -16.98 8.41 -3.42
N VAL A 132 -16.02 9.32 -3.26
CA VAL A 132 -14.63 9.13 -3.64
C VAL A 132 -13.70 9.51 -2.49
N ASN A 133 -12.52 8.94 -2.46
CA ASN A 133 -11.40 9.43 -1.69
C ASN A 133 -10.59 10.39 -2.57
N MET A 134 -10.70 11.67 -2.27
CA MET A 134 -9.92 12.71 -2.95
C MET A 134 -8.51 12.74 -2.38
N GLN A 135 -7.52 12.67 -3.25
CA GLN A 135 -6.10 12.70 -2.90
C GLN A 135 -5.43 13.90 -3.55
N GLY A 136 -5.04 14.87 -2.74
CA GLY A 136 -4.23 16.01 -3.15
C GLY A 136 -2.76 15.66 -3.07
N ILE A 137 -2.08 15.68 -4.20
CA ILE A 137 -0.70 15.22 -4.34
C ILE A 137 0.17 16.27 -5.01
N GLU A 138 1.47 16.18 -4.74
CA GLU A 138 2.51 16.83 -5.54
C GLU A 138 3.02 15.84 -6.58
N PRO A 139 2.80 16.06 -7.88
CA PRO A 139 3.15 15.09 -8.92
C PRO A 139 4.61 14.63 -8.85
N ASP A 140 5.56 15.56 -8.70
CA ASP A 140 7.00 15.28 -8.72
C ASP A 140 7.47 14.35 -7.60
N SER A 141 6.87 14.46 -6.43
CA SER A 141 7.20 13.62 -5.28
C SER A 141 6.37 12.33 -5.26
N TYR A 142 5.06 12.43 -5.54
CA TYR A 142 4.14 11.31 -5.48
C TYR A 142 4.41 10.24 -6.55
N PHE A 143 4.77 10.66 -7.77
CA PHE A 143 5.04 9.71 -8.87
C PHE A 143 6.28 8.85 -8.63
N ARG A 144 7.14 9.22 -7.70
CA ARG A 144 8.26 8.37 -7.25
C ARG A 144 7.80 7.23 -6.32
N ILE A 145 6.65 7.39 -5.67
CA ILE A 145 6.05 6.39 -4.78
C ILE A 145 5.07 5.53 -5.55
N VAL A 146 4.16 6.17 -6.27
CA VAL A 146 3.16 5.51 -7.12
C VAL A 146 3.41 5.94 -8.57
N PRO A 147 3.82 5.05 -9.47
CA PRO A 147 4.10 5.38 -10.86
C PRO A 147 2.79 5.63 -11.64
N LEU A 148 2.07 6.70 -11.23
CA LEU A 148 0.78 7.07 -11.81
C LEU A 148 0.83 7.29 -13.32
N PRO A 149 1.91 7.89 -13.91
CA PRO A 149 2.02 8.05 -15.36
C PRO A 149 1.96 6.73 -16.14
N GLU A 150 2.47 5.64 -15.57
CA GLU A 150 2.46 4.31 -16.18
C GLU A 150 1.06 3.66 -16.17
N LYS A 151 0.17 4.18 -15.32
CA LYS A 151 -1.19 3.66 -15.11
C LYS A 151 -2.25 4.46 -15.88
N VAL A 152 -1.85 5.46 -16.65
CA VAL A 152 -2.78 6.27 -17.46
C VAL A 152 -3.27 5.45 -18.64
N VAL A 153 -4.58 5.32 -18.74
CA VAL A 153 -5.27 4.64 -19.84
C VAL A 153 -5.70 5.64 -20.92
N ALA A 154 -6.08 6.86 -20.51
CA ALA A 154 -6.47 7.91 -21.44
C ALA A 154 -6.10 9.29 -20.87
N GLY A 155 -5.76 10.23 -21.73
CA GLY A 155 -5.35 11.58 -21.34
C GLY A 155 -3.91 11.66 -20.83
N THR A 156 -3.68 12.55 -19.86
CA THR A 156 -2.38 12.78 -19.24
C THR A 156 -2.52 12.90 -17.72
N PRO A 157 -1.53 12.50 -16.91
CA PRO A 157 -1.57 12.61 -15.44
C PRO A 157 -1.24 14.04 -14.98
N ARG A 158 -1.67 15.04 -15.73
CA ARG A 158 -1.44 16.44 -15.37
C ARG A 158 -2.38 16.84 -14.23
N LEU A 159 -1.83 17.45 -13.21
CA LEU A 159 -2.55 17.93 -12.02
C LEU A 159 -2.26 19.42 -11.82
N GLY A 160 -2.91 20.25 -12.61
CA GLY A 160 -2.97 21.70 -12.35
C GLY A 160 -4.06 22.04 -11.33
N ALA A 161 -4.21 23.34 -11.03
CA ALA A 161 -5.19 23.81 -10.03
C ALA A 161 -6.65 23.46 -10.39
N GLN A 162 -6.95 23.25 -11.66
CA GLN A 162 -8.30 22.93 -12.16
C GLN A 162 -8.37 21.55 -12.83
N ASP A 163 -7.36 20.71 -12.64
CA ASP A 163 -7.32 19.39 -13.25
C ASP A 163 -7.64 18.31 -12.19
N VAL A 164 -8.24 17.21 -12.65
CA VAL A 164 -8.46 16.01 -11.85
C VAL A 164 -8.13 14.77 -12.68
N VAL A 165 -7.43 13.81 -12.07
CA VAL A 165 -7.22 12.48 -12.62
C VAL A 165 -8.08 11.51 -11.83
N ILE A 166 -8.87 10.69 -12.50
CA ILE A 166 -9.81 9.77 -11.87
C ILE A 166 -9.58 8.34 -12.33
N GLY A 167 -10.04 7.38 -11.53
CA GLY A 167 -10.03 5.98 -11.94
C GLY A 167 -10.99 5.69 -13.09
N THR A 168 -10.64 4.75 -13.95
CA THR A 168 -11.42 4.37 -15.17
C THR A 168 -12.85 3.98 -14.86
N ASP A 169 -13.07 3.20 -13.80
CA ASP A 169 -14.41 2.77 -13.40
C ASP A 169 -15.26 3.92 -12.86
N LEU A 170 -14.66 4.91 -12.17
CA LEU A 170 -15.36 6.14 -11.76
C LEU A 170 -15.79 6.95 -12.99
N GLY A 171 -14.90 7.06 -13.97
CA GLY A 171 -15.21 7.70 -15.25
C GLY A 171 -16.42 7.05 -15.93
N THR A 172 -16.44 5.73 -15.99
CA THR A 172 -17.55 4.95 -16.55
C THR A 172 -18.83 5.13 -15.75
N ASP A 173 -18.78 5.05 -14.43
CA ASP A 173 -19.96 5.17 -13.54
C ASP A 173 -20.63 6.56 -13.62
N LEU A 174 -19.84 7.62 -13.85
CA LEU A 174 -20.32 8.99 -13.99
C LEU A 174 -20.54 9.39 -15.46
N GLY A 175 -20.14 8.54 -16.39
CA GLY A 175 -20.18 8.84 -17.83
C GLY A 175 -19.26 10.00 -18.23
N VAL A 176 -18.10 10.19 -17.55
CA VAL A 176 -17.13 11.25 -17.85
C VAL A 176 -15.94 10.70 -18.60
N THR A 177 -15.41 11.51 -19.51
CA THR A 177 -14.20 11.25 -20.29
C THR A 177 -13.19 12.39 -20.12
N VAL A 178 -12.01 12.21 -20.69
CA VAL A 178 -10.96 13.25 -20.67
C VAL A 178 -11.49 14.53 -21.33
N GLY A 179 -11.29 15.66 -20.66
CA GLY A 179 -11.79 16.98 -21.07
C GLY A 179 -13.14 17.39 -20.46
N ASP A 180 -13.91 16.44 -19.92
CA ASP A 180 -15.19 16.72 -19.27
C ASP A 180 -15.01 17.45 -17.92
N LYS A 181 -16.05 18.16 -17.50
CA LYS A 181 -16.12 18.81 -16.18
C LYS A 181 -16.69 17.86 -15.14
N LEU A 182 -16.03 17.79 -14.00
CA LEU A 182 -16.44 17.03 -12.84
C LEU A 182 -16.46 17.94 -11.60
N ASN A 183 -17.54 17.93 -10.84
CA ASN A 183 -17.63 18.66 -9.58
C ASN A 183 -17.22 17.74 -8.42
N LEU A 184 -16.22 18.16 -7.66
CA LEU A 184 -15.86 17.52 -6.40
C LEU A 184 -16.42 18.34 -5.24
N ARG A 185 -17.24 17.70 -4.40
CA ARG A 185 -17.88 18.31 -3.22
C ARG A 185 -17.47 17.58 -1.96
N VAL A 186 -17.02 18.29 -0.96
CA VAL A 186 -16.71 17.74 0.37
C VAL A 186 -17.86 17.93 1.36
N ALA A 187 -17.82 17.20 2.48
CA ALA A 187 -18.88 17.22 3.49
C ALA A 187 -19.13 18.61 4.10
N SER A 188 -18.13 19.50 4.11
CA SER A 188 -18.27 20.88 4.57
C SER A 188 -19.13 21.76 3.63
N GLY A 189 -19.52 21.25 2.46
CA GLY A 189 -20.26 21.99 1.44
C GLY A 189 -19.37 22.71 0.42
N LEU A 190 -18.06 22.78 0.64
CA LEU A 190 -17.14 23.32 -0.35
C LEU A 190 -17.10 22.42 -1.59
N SER A 191 -17.00 23.02 -2.76
CA SER A 191 -16.92 22.30 -4.03
C SER A 191 -16.02 22.99 -5.04
N ALA A 192 -15.45 22.22 -5.94
CA ALA A 192 -14.68 22.72 -7.07
C ALA A 192 -15.09 21.96 -8.34
N THR A 193 -15.25 22.70 -9.43
CA THR A 193 -15.47 22.12 -10.76
C THR A 193 -14.12 22.01 -11.47
N LEU A 194 -13.70 20.77 -11.70
CA LEU A 194 -12.38 20.42 -12.25
C LEU A 194 -12.56 19.79 -13.65
N THR A 195 -11.53 19.84 -14.46
CA THR A 195 -11.48 19.19 -15.77
C THR A 195 -10.76 17.84 -15.62
N VAL A 196 -11.37 16.77 -16.13
CA VAL A 196 -10.74 15.45 -16.17
C VAL A 196 -9.55 15.50 -17.15
N SER A 197 -8.32 15.47 -16.63
CA SER A 197 -7.10 15.50 -17.43
C SER A 197 -6.62 14.10 -17.83
N GLY A 198 -6.97 13.08 -17.05
CA GLY A 198 -6.60 11.69 -17.32
C GLY A 198 -7.47 10.67 -16.59
N LEU A 199 -7.51 9.48 -17.16
CA LEU A 199 -8.12 8.28 -16.60
C LEU A 199 -7.03 7.27 -16.29
N VAL A 200 -7.02 6.71 -15.07
CA VAL A 200 -6.01 5.77 -14.60
C VAL A 200 -6.62 4.43 -14.20
N ASP A 201 -5.87 3.35 -14.47
CA ASP A 201 -6.19 2.03 -13.96
C ASP A 201 -5.23 1.65 -12.83
N LEU A 202 -5.76 1.62 -11.61
CA LEU A 202 -5.02 1.27 -10.38
C LEU A 202 -5.01 -0.24 -10.11
N GLY A 203 -5.49 -1.05 -11.06
CA GLY A 203 -5.48 -2.51 -10.98
C GLY A 203 -6.61 -3.13 -10.15
N SER A 204 -7.53 -2.33 -9.62
CA SER A 204 -8.68 -2.80 -8.85
C SER A 204 -9.91 -1.94 -9.15
N LYS A 205 -11.00 -2.58 -9.55
CA LYS A 205 -12.28 -1.90 -9.80
C LYS A 205 -12.75 -1.06 -8.61
N PHE A 206 -12.64 -1.61 -7.40
CA PHE A 206 -13.03 -0.91 -6.18
C PHE A 206 -12.22 0.37 -5.94
N VAL A 207 -10.90 0.33 -6.21
CA VAL A 207 -10.01 1.48 -6.08
C VAL A 207 -10.30 2.49 -7.19
N ASN A 208 -10.45 2.03 -8.43
CA ASN A 208 -10.78 2.88 -9.57
C ASN A 208 -12.09 3.63 -9.41
N GLN A 209 -13.12 3.00 -8.80
CA GLN A 209 -14.42 3.65 -8.55
C GLN A 209 -14.37 4.75 -7.48
N ARG A 210 -13.33 4.77 -6.63
CA ARG A 210 -13.30 5.60 -5.43
C ARG A 210 -12.11 6.54 -5.35
N THR A 211 -11.29 6.66 -6.38
CA THR A 211 -10.09 7.48 -6.34
C THR A 211 -10.17 8.65 -7.31
N ALA A 212 -9.88 9.83 -6.78
CA ALA A 212 -9.72 11.06 -7.54
C ALA A 212 -8.45 11.79 -7.06
N PHE A 213 -7.51 12.04 -7.98
CA PHE A 213 -6.29 12.78 -7.72
C PHE A 213 -6.45 14.23 -8.16
N VAL A 214 -6.06 15.15 -7.31
CA VAL A 214 -6.04 16.60 -7.59
C VAL A 214 -4.68 17.19 -7.15
N ALA A 215 -4.40 18.41 -7.55
CA ALA A 215 -3.23 19.11 -7.03
C ALA A 215 -3.34 19.29 -5.50
N LEU A 216 -2.22 19.18 -4.77
CA LEU A 216 -2.18 19.33 -3.32
C LEU A 216 -2.87 20.62 -2.83
N PRO A 217 -2.62 21.82 -3.41
CA PRO A 217 -3.31 23.04 -2.97
C PRO A 217 -4.83 23.00 -3.17
N THR A 218 -5.31 22.34 -4.23
CA THR A 218 -6.74 22.19 -4.49
C THR A 218 -7.41 21.33 -3.41
N ALA A 219 -6.79 20.21 -3.03
CA ALA A 219 -7.28 19.37 -1.94
C ALA A 219 -7.23 20.11 -0.59
N GLN A 220 -6.14 20.82 -0.30
CA GLN A 220 -6.00 21.61 0.93
C GLN A 220 -7.13 22.66 1.07
N ALA A 221 -7.46 23.35 -0.02
CA ALA A 221 -8.55 24.32 -0.02
C ALA A 221 -9.92 23.67 0.22
N LEU A 222 -10.20 22.55 -0.45
CA LEU A 222 -11.48 21.84 -0.32
C LEU A 222 -11.64 21.18 1.06
N LEU A 223 -10.57 20.58 1.59
CA LEU A 223 -10.60 19.87 2.87
C LEU A 223 -10.51 20.79 4.09
N GLY A 224 -10.33 22.09 3.89
CA GLY A 224 -10.17 23.05 4.98
C GLY A 224 -8.84 22.87 5.73
N LEU A 225 -7.79 22.46 5.02
CA LEU A 225 -6.42 22.28 5.51
C LEU A 225 -5.46 23.30 4.86
N PRO A 226 -5.65 24.62 5.03
CA PRO A 226 -4.83 25.61 4.35
C PRO A 226 -3.35 25.44 4.72
N GLY A 227 -2.52 25.07 3.72
CA GLY A 227 -1.10 24.82 3.92
C GLY A 227 -0.77 23.55 4.73
N GLY A 228 -1.75 22.75 5.12
CA GLY A 228 -1.58 21.51 5.90
C GLY A 228 -1.64 20.25 5.06
N VAL A 229 -1.21 19.12 5.63
CA VAL A 229 -1.30 17.79 5.02
C VAL A 229 -1.90 16.81 6.00
N SER A 230 -2.70 15.87 5.51
CA SER A 230 -3.34 14.84 6.33
C SER A 230 -2.44 13.61 6.54
N ALA A 231 -1.46 13.42 5.66
CA ALA A 231 -0.50 12.33 5.74
C ALA A 231 0.80 12.70 5.01
N ILE A 232 1.86 11.94 5.28
CA ILE A 232 3.09 11.95 4.50
C ILE A 232 3.40 10.50 4.14
N ASP A 233 3.44 10.23 2.84
CA ASP A 233 3.77 8.93 2.29
C ASP A 233 5.28 8.79 2.14
N VAL A 234 5.83 7.66 2.59
CA VAL A 234 7.26 7.38 2.55
C VAL A 234 7.52 6.02 1.94
N THR A 235 8.48 5.97 1.03
CA THR A 235 9.02 4.73 0.48
C THR A 235 10.46 4.54 0.94
N VAL A 236 10.81 3.35 1.35
CA VAL A 236 12.16 2.97 1.82
C VAL A 236 12.80 2.00 0.82
N HIS A 237 14.15 1.96 0.81
CA HIS A 237 14.89 1.06 -0.07
C HIS A 237 14.67 -0.42 0.29
N ASP A 238 14.66 -0.73 1.60
CA ASP A 238 14.33 -2.07 2.10
C ASP A 238 12.92 -2.07 2.70
N ILE A 239 12.01 -2.75 2.03
CA ILE A 239 10.61 -2.87 2.45
C ILE A 239 10.45 -3.61 3.78
N TYR A 240 11.36 -4.53 4.10
CA TYR A 240 11.30 -5.31 5.34
C TYR A 240 11.82 -4.53 6.55
N ALA A 241 12.66 -3.53 6.34
CA ALA A 241 13.11 -2.61 7.38
C ALA A 241 12.09 -1.49 7.69
N ALA A 242 10.95 -1.44 6.99
CA ALA A 242 9.97 -0.36 7.10
C ALA A 242 9.46 -0.15 8.53
N GLU A 243 9.28 -1.21 9.33
CA GLU A 243 8.82 -1.08 10.72
C GLU A 243 9.88 -0.45 11.64
N GLU A 244 11.15 -0.86 11.48
CA GLU A 244 12.25 -0.29 12.24
C GLU A 244 12.43 1.20 11.92
N ILE A 245 12.38 1.54 10.62
CA ILE A 245 12.46 2.94 10.16
C ILE A 245 11.25 3.74 10.65
N ALA A 246 10.04 3.17 10.63
CA ALA A 246 8.85 3.81 11.17
C ALA A 246 8.99 4.11 12.68
N GLN A 247 9.61 3.22 13.44
CA GLN A 247 9.90 3.44 14.87
C GLN A 247 10.92 4.57 15.07
N GLN A 248 11.96 4.63 14.25
CA GLN A 248 12.94 5.73 14.28
C GLN A 248 12.26 7.07 13.97
N ILE A 249 11.40 7.11 12.96
CA ILE A 249 10.64 8.31 12.59
C ILE A 249 9.70 8.75 13.72
N ARG A 250 8.98 7.81 14.37
CA ARG A 250 8.14 8.12 15.54
C ARG A 250 8.92 8.72 16.71
N GLY A 251 10.15 8.26 16.91
CA GLY A 251 11.02 8.81 17.95
C GLY A 251 11.59 10.19 17.65
N ALA A 252 11.72 10.53 16.36
CA ALA A 252 12.32 11.79 15.89
C ALA A 252 11.28 12.87 15.60
N THR A 253 10.02 12.48 15.30
CA THR A 253 8.95 13.40 14.89
C THR A 253 7.77 13.35 15.84
N SER A 254 6.89 14.37 15.79
CA SER A 254 5.61 14.35 16.52
C SER A 254 4.50 13.57 15.79
N ALA A 255 4.78 13.04 14.59
CA ALA A 255 3.82 12.31 13.78
C ALA A 255 3.77 10.82 14.17
N ASP A 256 2.61 10.21 14.03
CA ASP A 256 2.47 8.75 14.14
C ASP A 256 2.85 8.11 12.80
N ALA A 257 3.77 7.15 12.81
CA ALA A 257 4.26 6.50 11.60
C ALA A 257 3.84 5.04 11.58
N ASP A 258 2.97 4.67 10.64
CA ASP A 258 2.50 3.31 10.46
C ASP A 258 3.19 2.66 9.25
N SER A 259 3.87 1.53 9.49
CA SER A 259 4.47 0.74 8.43
C SER A 259 3.43 -0.15 7.74
N TRP A 260 3.72 -0.54 6.49
CA TRP A 260 2.92 -1.53 5.77
C TRP A 260 2.86 -2.87 6.52
N ILE A 261 3.92 -3.23 7.24
CA ILE A 261 4.02 -4.46 8.06
C ILE A 261 2.97 -4.43 9.17
N LYS A 262 2.86 -3.31 9.89
CA LYS A 262 1.89 -3.11 10.96
C LYS A 262 0.45 -3.11 10.41
N THR A 263 0.24 -2.41 9.31
CA THR A 263 -1.08 -2.29 8.67
C THR A 263 -1.55 -3.63 8.08
N ASN A 264 -0.62 -4.48 7.60
CA ASN A 264 -0.91 -5.79 7.02
C ASN A 264 -0.33 -6.95 7.85
N ALA A 265 -0.38 -6.84 9.19
CA ALA A 265 0.24 -7.80 10.10
C ALA A 265 -0.20 -9.25 9.84
N GLN A 266 -1.47 -9.48 9.47
CA GLN A 266 -1.97 -10.82 9.14
C GLN A 266 -1.32 -11.39 7.86
N LEU A 267 -1.14 -10.55 6.84
CA LEU A 267 -0.45 -10.95 5.61
C LEU A 267 1.02 -11.27 5.90
N PHE A 268 1.68 -10.42 6.69
CA PHE A 268 3.07 -10.61 7.06
C PHE A 268 3.28 -11.90 7.88
N LEU A 269 2.40 -12.19 8.83
CA LEU A 269 2.43 -13.43 9.61
C LEU A 269 2.22 -14.66 8.73
N ALA A 270 1.30 -14.59 7.76
CA ALA A 270 1.08 -15.69 6.82
C ALA A 270 2.31 -15.95 5.92
N ILE A 271 3.00 -14.90 5.48
CA ILE A 271 4.24 -15.02 4.71
C ILE A 271 5.35 -15.66 5.55
N ASN A 272 5.54 -15.21 6.78
CA ASN A 272 6.59 -15.74 7.67
C ASN A 272 6.31 -17.18 8.13
N ALA A 273 5.05 -17.54 8.39
CA ALA A 273 4.70 -18.90 8.79
C ALA A 273 5.05 -19.95 7.72
N GLN A 274 5.05 -19.57 6.45
CA GLN A 274 5.42 -20.47 5.34
C GLN A 274 6.94 -20.58 5.13
N ILE A 275 7.73 -19.64 5.65
CA ILE A 275 9.21 -19.70 5.55
C ILE A 275 9.78 -20.67 6.59
N ILE A 276 9.04 -20.93 7.69
CA ILE A 276 9.48 -21.75 8.84
C ILE A 276 9.00 -23.20 8.67
N ALA A 277 8.06 -23.49 7.79
CA ALA A 277 7.56 -24.84 7.51
C ALA A 277 8.31 -25.52 6.36
#